data_92e469e8fecc6cfc54b12c0da1a4ed29
#
_entry.id   92e469e8fecc6cfc54b12c0da1a4ed29
#
_cell.length_a   1.000
_cell.length_b   1.000
_cell.length_c   1.000
_cell.angle_alpha   90.00
_cell.angle_beta   90.00
_cell.angle_gamma   90.00
#
_symmetry.space_group_name_H-M   'P 1'
#
loop_
_entity.id
_entity.type
_entity.pdbx_description
1 polymer ?
#
loop_
_entity_poly.entity_id
_entity_poly.type
_entity_poly.pdbx_seq_one_letter_code
_entity_poly.pdbx_strand_id
1 'polypeptide(L)'
;MHVNLEQKFSKFSEYWHPYIIGELNENHVKIAKVKGDLIWHKHDNEDELFVVIQGTLMMDFRDKETIATKPGEILIVPKGVEHRPWTKDEEVRLMLVEPKSTKHTGELIVEQTVTKFEWI
;
A
#
# COMPACT_ATOMS: atom_id res chain seq x y z
N MET A 1 6.86 -14.30 -14.78
CA MET A 1 7.99 -14.24 -13.81
C MET A 1 7.50 -14.84 -12.50
N HIS A 2 8.35 -15.61 -11.86
CA HIS A 2 8.02 -16.25 -10.58
C HIS A 2 8.58 -15.42 -9.43
N VAL A 3 7.74 -15.09 -8.42
CA VAL A 3 8.13 -14.30 -7.26
C VAL A 3 7.65 -15.00 -5.99
N ASN A 4 8.57 -15.17 -5.04
CA ASN A 4 8.26 -15.66 -3.70
C ASN A 4 8.12 -14.44 -2.78
N LEU A 5 6.92 -14.19 -2.25
CA LEU A 5 6.64 -13.00 -1.45
C LEU A 5 7.46 -12.98 -0.16
N GLU A 6 7.55 -14.10 0.55
CA GLU A 6 8.32 -14.17 1.79
C GLU A 6 9.78 -13.81 1.57
N GLN A 7 10.38 -14.34 0.50
CA GLN A 7 11.75 -14.03 0.14
C GLN A 7 11.93 -12.54 -0.16
N LYS A 8 10.98 -11.92 -0.87
CA LYS A 8 11.03 -10.50 -1.17
C LYS A 8 10.87 -9.64 0.09
N PHE A 9 9.95 -9.99 0.99
CA PHE A 9 9.80 -9.29 2.26
C PHE A 9 11.05 -9.37 3.13
N SER A 10 11.85 -10.43 3.01
CA SER A 10 13.09 -10.57 3.79
C SER A 10 14.19 -9.60 3.38
N LYS A 11 14.03 -8.91 2.26
CA LYS A 11 15.06 -8.02 1.70
C LYS A 11 15.07 -6.62 2.27
N PHE A 12 14.05 -6.24 3.03
CA PHE A 12 13.96 -4.87 3.57
C PHE A 12 13.28 -4.87 4.94
N SER A 13 13.48 -3.78 5.68
CA SER A 13 12.90 -3.61 7.02
C SER A 13 12.16 -2.29 7.20
N GLU A 14 12.26 -1.36 6.25
CA GLU A 14 11.63 -0.05 6.35
C GLU A 14 10.11 -0.17 6.34
N TYR A 15 9.44 0.62 7.15
CA TYR A 15 7.99 0.77 7.12
C TYR A 15 7.58 1.90 6.19
N TRP A 16 6.42 1.77 5.56
CA TRP A 16 5.85 2.76 4.65
C TRP A 16 6.75 3.05 3.45
N HIS A 17 7.46 2.02 2.97
CA HIS A 17 8.36 2.12 1.82
C HIS A 17 8.04 1.01 0.82
N PRO A 18 7.12 1.24 -0.12
CA PRO A 18 6.77 0.22 -1.12
C PRO A 18 7.93 -0.07 -2.07
N TYR A 19 8.09 -1.35 -2.42
CA TYR A 19 9.05 -1.82 -3.40
C TYR A 19 8.34 -2.52 -4.53
N ILE A 20 8.81 -2.33 -5.76
CA ILE A 20 8.25 -2.95 -6.95
C ILE A 20 8.81 -4.38 -7.06
N ILE A 21 7.93 -5.36 -7.23
CA ILE A 21 8.32 -6.76 -7.42
C ILE A 21 7.87 -7.33 -8.76
N GLY A 22 7.07 -6.57 -9.52
CA GLY A 22 6.60 -7.04 -10.82
C GLY A 22 5.78 -5.99 -11.54
N GLU A 23 5.45 -6.28 -12.79
CA GLU A 23 4.59 -5.45 -13.63
C GLU A 23 3.46 -6.29 -14.20
N LEU A 24 2.31 -5.68 -14.34
CA LEU A 24 1.14 -6.27 -14.96
C LEU A 24 0.51 -5.21 -15.87
N ASN A 25 0.86 -5.25 -17.18
CA ASN A 25 0.51 -4.19 -18.13
C ASN A 25 0.94 -2.81 -17.60
N GLU A 26 0.02 -1.85 -17.50
CA GLU A 26 0.32 -0.50 -17.01
C GLU A 26 0.34 -0.39 -15.48
N ASN A 27 0.34 -1.51 -14.78
CA ASN A 27 0.35 -1.54 -13.32
C ASN A 27 1.68 -2.06 -12.78
N HIS A 28 2.05 -1.57 -11.61
CA HIS A 28 3.09 -2.16 -10.80
C HIS A 28 2.47 -3.08 -9.74
N VAL A 29 3.14 -4.20 -9.47
CA VAL A 29 2.90 -5.01 -8.28
C VAL A 29 3.96 -4.60 -7.27
N LYS A 30 3.52 -4.12 -6.10
CA LYS A 30 4.41 -3.65 -5.04
C LYS A 30 4.15 -4.42 -3.76
N ILE A 31 5.14 -4.45 -2.88
CA ILE A 31 4.97 -4.93 -1.51
C ILE A 31 5.46 -3.87 -0.54
N ALA A 32 4.86 -3.86 0.64
CA ALA A 32 5.23 -2.93 1.70
C ALA A 32 5.02 -3.56 3.07
N LYS A 33 5.85 -3.16 4.01
CA LYS A 33 5.62 -3.36 5.43
C LYS A 33 5.12 -2.05 6.01
N VAL A 34 4.06 -2.11 6.80
CA VAL A 34 3.50 -0.91 7.42
C VAL A 34 3.26 -1.14 8.90
N LYS A 35 3.45 -0.09 9.68
CA LYS A 35 3.20 -0.09 11.13
C LYS A 35 2.95 1.35 11.55
N GLY A 36 1.93 1.58 12.37
CA GLY A 36 1.52 2.94 12.72
C GLY A 36 0.56 3.50 11.69
N ASP A 37 0.66 4.76 11.37
CA ASP A 37 -0.27 5.44 10.49
C ASP A 37 0.45 6.26 9.41
N LEU A 38 -0.25 6.42 8.29
CA LEU A 38 0.17 7.29 7.19
C LEU A 38 -0.79 8.48 7.11
N ILE A 39 -0.40 9.50 6.37
CA ILE A 39 -1.21 10.71 6.19
C ILE A 39 -2.50 10.41 5.42
N TRP A 40 -3.56 11.17 5.71
CA TRP A 40 -4.74 11.23 4.85
C TRP A 40 -4.34 11.70 3.47
N HIS A 41 -4.74 10.97 2.42
CA HIS A 41 -4.43 11.32 1.04
C HIS A 41 -5.41 10.67 0.08
N LYS A 42 -5.31 11.03 -1.19
CA LYS A 42 -6.08 10.43 -2.27
C LYS A 42 -5.24 10.38 -3.55
N HIS A 43 -5.65 9.52 -4.45
CA HIS A 43 -5.07 9.44 -5.79
C HIS A 43 -6.17 9.83 -6.78
N ASP A 44 -6.01 10.97 -7.45
CA ASP A 44 -7.09 11.52 -8.28
C ASP A 44 -7.40 10.69 -9.53
N ASN A 45 -6.42 9.97 -10.05
CA ASN A 45 -6.53 9.26 -11.32
C ASN A 45 -6.28 7.75 -11.22
N GLU A 46 -5.99 7.21 -10.04
CA GLU A 46 -5.64 5.82 -9.88
C GLU A 46 -6.50 5.12 -8.84
N ASP A 47 -7.02 3.93 -9.21
CA ASP A 47 -7.54 2.98 -8.24
C ASP A 47 -6.37 2.25 -7.60
N GLU A 48 -6.54 1.82 -6.35
CA GLU A 48 -5.48 1.15 -5.61
C GLU A 48 -6.00 -0.13 -4.99
N LEU A 49 -5.37 -1.26 -5.31
CA LEU A 49 -5.72 -2.57 -4.74
C LEU A 49 -4.74 -2.93 -3.63
N PHE A 50 -5.26 -3.23 -2.45
CA PHE A 50 -4.50 -3.75 -1.32
C PHE A 50 -4.84 -5.21 -1.11
N VAL A 51 -3.82 -6.04 -0.99
CA VAL A 51 -3.95 -7.46 -0.59
C VAL A 51 -3.19 -7.61 0.72
N VAL A 52 -3.88 -8.00 1.78
CA VAL A 52 -3.24 -8.19 3.08
C VAL A 52 -2.63 -9.59 3.16
N ILE A 53 -1.34 -9.65 3.44
CA ILE A 53 -0.57 -10.90 3.56
C ILE A 53 -0.41 -11.30 5.01
N GLN A 54 -0.16 -10.32 5.91
CA GLN A 54 0.05 -10.55 7.33
C GLN A 54 -0.48 -9.37 8.13
N GLY A 55 -1.08 -9.64 9.29
CA GLY A 55 -1.63 -8.61 10.16
C GLY A 55 -2.96 -8.07 9.66
N THR A 56 -3.48 -7.02 10.29
CA THR A 56 -4.74 -6.39 9.93
C THR A 56 -4.49 -4.94 9.53
N LEU A 57 -4.84 -4.61 8.29
CA LEU A 57 -4.78 -3.24 7.79
C LEU A 57 -6.09 -2.52 8.14
N MET A 58 -5.98 -1.39 8.83
CA MET A 58 -7.09 -0.50 9.09
C MET A 58 -7.10 0.60 8.03
N MET A 59 -8.25 0.88 7.44
CA MET A 59 -8.39 1.93 6.44
C MET A 59 -9.52 2.86 6.84
N ASP A 60 -9.17 4.12 7.11
CA ASP A 60 -10.15 5.15 7.42
C ASP A 60 -10.62 5.84 6.14
N PHE A 61 -11.90 6.18 6.13
CA PHE A 61 -12.55 7.00 5.10
C PHE A 61 -13.28 8.14 5.79
N ARG A 62 -13.50 9.27 5.08
CA ARG A 62 -14.10 10.45 5.70
C ARG A 62 -15.56 10.26 6.10
N ASP A 63 -16.32 9.52 5.29
CA ASP A 63 -17.78 9.48 5.38
C ASP A 63 -18.34 8.10 5.68
N LYS A 64 -17.52 7.18 6.11
CA LYS A 64 -17.98 5.84 6.48
C LYS A 64 -17.04 5.22 7.51
N GLU A 65 -17.45 4.09 8.06
CA GLU A 65 -16.70 3.40 9.09
C GLU A 65 -15.35 2.89 8.58
N THR A 66 -14.38 2.83 9.49
CA THR A 66 -13.08 2.23 9.25
C THR A 66 -13.25 0.77 8.84
N ILE A 67 -12.54 0.37 7.80
CA ILE A 67 -12.55 -1.02 7.34
C ILE A 67 -11.30 -1.71 7.84
N ALA A 68 -11.49 -2.88 8.47
CA ALA A 68 -10.40 -3.77 8.87
C ALA A 68 -10.26 -4.86 7.83
N THR A 69 -9.10 -4.96 7.19
CA THR A 69 -8.81 -5.97 6.16
C THR A 69 -7.77 -6.94 6.69
N LYS A 70 -8.11 -8.22 6.69
CA LYS A 70 -7.30 -9.30 7.28
C LYS A 70 -6.56 -10.10 6.22
N PRO A 71 -5.59 -10.95 6.61
CA PRO A 71 -4.88 -11.80 5.65
C PRO A 71 -5.82 -12.61 4.77
N GLY A 72 -5.53 -12.62 3.46
CA GLY A 72 -6.37 -13.28 2.47
C GLY A 72 -7.54 -12.44 1.99
N GLU A 73 -7.70 -11.24 2.51
CA GLU A 73 -8.74 -10.29 2.08
C GLU A 73 -8.12 -9.18 1.24
N ILE A 74 -8.95 -8.56 0.42
CA ILE A 74 -8.52 -7.43 -0.41
C ILE A 74 -9.37 -6.20 -0.12
N LEU A 75 -8.79 -5.03 -0.39
CA LEU A 75 -9.48 -3.75 -0.32
C LEU A 75 -9.14 -2.95 -1.56
N ILE A 76 -10.15 -2.42 -2.23
CA ILE A 76 -9.95 -1.52 -3.36
C ILE A 76 -10.36 -0.12 -2.93
N VAL A 77 -9.43 0.83 -3.05
CA VAL A 77 -9.70 2.25 -2.86
C VAL A 77 -9.84 2.88 -4.23
N PRO A 78 -11.07 3.29 -4.61
CA PRO A 78 -11.28 3.93 -5.91
C PRO A 78 -10.55 5.27 -6.01
N LYS A 79 -10.21 5.66 -7.23
CA LYS A 79 -9.63 6.98 -7.49
C LYS A 79 -10.50 8.09 -6.91
N GLY A 80 -9.87 9.15 -6.41
CA GLY A 80 -10.53 10.31 -5.83
C GLY A 80 -11.04 10.12 -4.41
N VAL A 81 -10.96 8.92 -3.84
CA VAL A 81 -11.43 8.65 -2.48
C VAL A 81 -10.33 8.92 -1.46
N GLU A 82 -10.57 9.88 -0.58
CA GLU A 82 -9.64 10.21 0.49
C GLU A 82 -9.62 9.10 1.54
N HIS A 83 -8.43 8.68 1.93
CA HIS A 83 -8.25 7.56 2.84
C HIS A 83 -7.01 7.70 3.69
N ARG A 84 -6.98 6.96 4.80
CA ARG A 84 -5.83 6.91 5.71
C ARG A 84 -5.58 5.48 6.17
N PRO A 85 -4.49 4.83 5.75
CA PRO A 85 -4.13 3.51 6.25
C PRO A 85 -3.42 3.60 7.60
N TRP A 86 -3.69 2.62 8.48
CA TRP A 86 -3.02 2.53 9.77
C TRP A 86 -3.09 1.10 10.31
N THR A 87 -2.33 0.83 11.37
CA THR A 87 -2.31 -0.46 12.04
C THR A 87 -2.44 -0.27 13.55
N LYS A 88 -2.90 -1.32 14.23
CA LYS A 88 -3.00 -1.32 15.70
C LYS A 88 -1.65 -1.74 16.33
N ASP A 89 -0.61 -0.97 16.10
CA ASP A 89 0.73 -1.21 16.64
C ASP A 89 1.29 -2.61 16.35
N GLU A 90 1.03 -3.10 15.14
CA GLU A 90 1.59 -4.35 14.65
C GLU A 90 2.16 -4.17 13.25
N GLU A 91 3.12 -5.00 12.88
CA GLU A 91 3.61 -5.03 11.51
C GLU A 91 2.57 -5.68 10.60
N VAL A 92 2.19 -4.97 9.55
CA VAL A 92 1.28 -5.47 8.52
C VAL A 92 2.05 -5.57 7.21
N ARG A 93 1.88 -6.68 6.50
CA ARG A 93 2.52 -6.89 5.21
C ARG A 93 1.47 -6.87 4.12
N LEU A 94 1.72 -6.05 3.11
CA LEU A 94 0.78 -5.76 2.04
C LEU A 94 1.39 -6.06 0.68
N MET A 95 0.53 -6.46 -0.25
CA MET A 95 0.82 -6.39 -1.67
C MET A 95 -0.15 -5.37 -2.27
N LEU A 96 0.37 -4.50 -3.12
CA LEU A 96 -0.43 -3.49 -3.81
C LEU A 96 -0.34 -3.71 -5.31
N VAL A 97 -1.45 -3.49 -6.00
CA VAL A 97 -1.46 -3.43 -7.46
C VAL A 97 -2.09 -2.08 -7.83
N GLU A 98 -1.34 -1.28 -8.56
CA GLU A 98 -1.75 0.08 -8.89
C GLU A 98 -1.07 0.55 -10.17
N PRO A 99 -1.66 1.50 -10.90
CA PRO A 99 -1.03 2.07 -12.08
C PRO A 99 0.36 2.63 -11.79
N LYS A 100 1.27 2.53 -12.77
CA LYS A 100 2.65 3.01 -12.63
C LYS A 100 2.72 4.51 -12.32
N SER A 101 1.68 5.27 -12.66
CA SER A 101 1.59 6.71 -12.38
C SER A 101 1.28 7.04 -10.92
N THR A 102 0.94 6.04 -10.09
CA THR A 102 0.50 6.28 -8.71
C THR A 102 1.64 6.84 -7.86
N LYS A 103 1.39 7.98 -7.22
CA LYS A 103 2.34 8.60 -6.27
C LYS A 103 2.03 8.10 -4.86
N HIS A 104 3.06 7.83 -4.06
CA HIS A 104 2.94 7.19 -2.74
C HIS A 104 1.86 7.81 -1.85
N THR A 105 1.87 9.13 -1.70
CA THR A 105 0.90 9.86 -0.88
C THR A 105 0.08 10.85 -1.71
N GLY A 106 -0.21 10.50 -2.96
CA GLY A 106 -0.93 11.37 -3.89
C GLY A 106 -0.15 12.65 -4.16
N GLU A 107 -0.83 13.79 -4.18
CA GLU A 107 -0.20 15.08 -4.41
C GLU A 107 0.47 15.68 -3.16
N LEU A 108 0.25 15.07 -1.99
CA LEU A 108 0.85 15.53 -0.74
C LEU A 108 2.24 14.93 -0.56
N ILE A 109 3.20 15.75 -0.11
CA ILE A 109 4.56 15.29 0.19
C ILE A 109 4.82 15.53 1.66
N VAL A 110 5.14 14.45 2.38
CA VAL A 110 5.47 14.47 3.81
C VAL A 110 6.76 13.69 4.03
N GLU A 111 7.24 13.65 5.27
CA GLU A 111 8.49 12.94 5.59
C GLU A 111 8.44 11.47 5.17
N GLN A 112 7.30 10.81 5.32
CA GLN A 112 7.13 9.41 4.96
C GLN A 112 7.01 9.16 3.46
N THR A 113 6.87 10.18 2.62
CA THR A 113 6.62 10.02 1.19
C THR A 113 7.82 9.42 0.47
N VAL A 114 7.58 8.35 -0.29
CA VAL A 114 8.56 7.77 -1.21
C VAL A 114 8.34 8.40 -2.58
N THR A 115 9.34 9.15 -3.07
CA THR A 115 9.24 9.88 -4.34
C THR A 115 9.68 9.05 -5.54
N LYS A 116 10.45 7.99 -5.33
CA LYS A 116 10.88 7.08 -6.39
C LYS A 116 10.84 5.66 -5.87
N PHE A 117 10.02 4.81 -6.49
CA PHE A 117 9.93 3.40 -6.12
C PHE A 117 11.08 2.60 -6.71
N GLU A 118 11.63 1.70 -5.90
CA GLU A 118 12.73 0.83 -6.29
C GLU A 118 12.24 -0.59 -6.52
N TRP A 119 12.91 -1.29 -7.42
CA TRP A 119 12.72 -2.72 -7.65
C TRP A 119 13.56 -3.55 -6.67
N ILE A 120 13.03 -4.67 -6.27
CA ILE A 120 13.77 -5.66 -5.49
C ILE A 120 13.64 -7.09 -6.04
#